data_c8584cbe0d42be56d16fe00eaa239135
#
_entry.id   c8584cbe0d42be56d16fe00eaa239135
#
_cell.length_a   1.000
_cell.length_b   1.000
_cell.length_c   1.000
_cell.angle_alpha   90.00
_cell.angle_beta   90.00
_cell.angle_gamma   90.00
#
_symmetry.space_group_name_H-M   'P 1'
#
loop_
_entity.id
_entity.type
_entity.pdbx_description
1 polymer ?
#
loop_
_entity_poly.entity_id
_entity_poly.type
_entity_poly.pdbx_seq_one_letter_code
_entity_poly.pdbx_strand_id
1 'polypeptide(L)'
;MKVAIVKYNAGNIYSVVNAMRRLGVEPIITDDAEVLASADRVLFPGQGEASSTMAYIKEHQLDRIILDLKQPVLGICIGQQLLCKHSEEGNTDCIGLFPMEVKRFQPTCHEDKVPAIGWNRIELGDEPCKLLNGLGESPYVYFIHSYYAPVSQWTIATANYTLPFSAALHKDNFYATQFHPEKSGKVGEQILKNFMEIDL
;
A
#
# COMPACT_ATOMS: atom_id res chain seq x y z
N MET A 1 -12.22 2.47 18.20
CA MET A 1 -11.22 1.87 17.31
C MET A 1 -9.98 2.75 17.28
N LYS A 2 -8.83 2.20 17.62
CA LYS A 2 -7.53 2.86 17.61
C LYS A 2 -6.83 2.57 16.30
N VAL A 3 -6.54 3.59 15.50
CA VAL A 3 -5.82 3.46 14.21
C VAL A 3 -4.46 4.11 14.35
N ALA A 4 -3.41 3.37 14.01
CA ALA A 4 -2.05 3.90 13.95
C ALA A 4 -1.59 4.06 12.49
N ILE A 5 -0.81 5.09 12.25
CA ILE A 5 -0.08 5.30 11.00
C ILE A 5 1.40 5.21 11.32
N VAL A 6 2.11 4.32 10.65
CA VAL A 6 3.55 4.16 10.83
C VAL A 6 4.25 5.45 10.45
N LYS A 7 4.96 6.03 11.41
CA LYS A 7 5.79 7.22 11.22
C LYS A 7 7.18 6.79 10.78
N TYR A 8 7.59 7.29 9.63
CA TYR A 8 8.97 7.22 9.15
C TYR A 8 9.23 8.46 8.29
N ASN A 9 10.40 8.57 7.71
CA ASN A 9 10.75 9.72 6.86
C ASN A 9 10.01 9.69 5.50
N ALA A 10 8.67 9.63 5.56
CA ALA A 10 7.79 9.60 4.41
C ALA A 10 7.26 11.00 4.08
N GLY A 11 7.09 11.24 2.78
CA GLY A 11 6.32 12.40 2.31
C GLY A 11 4.84 12.29 2.69
N ASN A 12 4.12 13.30 2.40
CA ASN A 12 2.68 13.59 2.56
C ASN A 12 1.77 12.52 3.21
N ILE A 13 2.02 12.21 4.48
CA ILE A 13 1.16 11.34 5.32
C ILE A 13 -0.20 12.00 5.60
N TYR A 14 -0.30 13.33 5.49
CA TYR A 14 -1.50 14.09 5.83
C TYR A 14 -2.70 13.80 4.92
N SER A 15 -2.47 13.38 3.69
CA SER A 15 -3.57 12.95 2.80
C SER A 15 -4.31 11.74 3.38
N VAL A 16 -3.55 10.80 3.96
CA VAL A 16 -4.11 9.60 4.61
C VAL A 16 -4.79 9.99 5.93
N VAL A 17 -4.18 10.85 6.74
CA VAL A 17 -4.79 11.39 7.97
C VAL A 17 -6.14 12.04 7.65
N ASN A 18 -6.18 12.91 6.64
CA ASN A 18 -7.41 13.59 6.25
C ASN A 18 -8.49 12.63 5.71
N ALA A 19 -8.08 11.56 5.01
CA ALA A 19 -9.01 10.52 4.57
C ALA A 19 -9.61 9.77 5.78
N MET A 20 -8.79 9.44 6.78
CA MET A 20 -9.28 8.80 8.01
C MET A 20 -10.20 9.72 8.81
N ARG A 21 -9.88 11.01 8.91
CA ARG A 21 -10.74 12.01 9.56
C ARG A 21 -12.11 12.13 8.89
N ARG A 22 -12.19 12.06 7.55
CA ARG A 22 -13.48 12.03 6.84
C ARG A 22 -14.32 10.80 7.18
N LEU A 23 -13.70 9.71 7.56
CA LEU A 23 -14.35 8.49 8.07
C LEU A 23 -14.65 8.54 9.57
N GLY A 24 -14.41 9.69 10.22
CA GLY A 24 -14.66 9.86 11.65
C GLY A 24 -13.58 9.27 12.56
N VAL A 25 -12.40 8.98 12.02
CA VAL A 25 -11.28 8.37 12.76
C VAL A 25 -10.12 9.34 12.87
N GLU A 26 -9.64 9.60 14.09
CA GLU A 26 -8.41 10.37 14.33
C GLU A 26 -7.25 9.39 14.51
N PRO A 27 -6.35 9.24 13.51
CA PRO A 27 -5.26 8.29 13.61
C PRO A 27 -4.08 8.82 14.42
N ILE A 28 -3.33 7.92 15.05
CA ILE A 28 -2.10 8.22 15.79
C ILE A 28 -0.91 7.98 14.85
N ILE A 29 -0.11 9.00 14.58
CA ILE A 29 1.13 8.88 13.82
C ILE A 29 2.25 8.52 14.79
N THR A 30 2.87 7.35 14.64
CA THR A 30 3.86 6.85 15.60
C THR A 30 4.85 5.88 14.98
N ASP A 31 6.04 5.82 15.52
CA ASP A 31 7.09 4.82 15.33
C ASP A 31 7.31 3.97 16.59
N ASP A 32 6.51 4.20 17.63
CA ASP A 32 6.54 3.45 18.89
C ASP A 32 5.93 2.06 18.71
N ALA A 33 6.70 1.00 19.06
CA ALA A 33 6.31 -0.39 18.90
C ALA A 33 5.08 -0.77 19.73
N GLU A 34 4.96 -0.27 20.96
CA GLU A 34 3.83 -0.61 21.83
C GLU A 34 2.54 0.05 21.35
N VAL A 35 2.65 1.29 20.85
CA VAL A 35 1.51 2.01 20.27
C VAL A 35 1.05 1.32 18.98
N LEU A 36 1.98 0.90 18.11
CA LEU A 36 1.66 0.15 16.88
C LEU A 36 1.01 -1.19 17.22
N ALA A 37 1.59 -1.97 18.14
CA ALA A 37 1.09 -3.28 18.53
C ALA A 37 -0.29 -3.22 19.23
N SER A 38 -0.60 -2.13 19.94
CA SER A 38 -1.88 -1.93 20.63
C SER A 38 -2.97 -1.29 19.77
N ALA A 39 -2.69 -0.95 18.52
CA ALA A 39 -3.68 -0.41 17.60
C ALA A 39 -4.60 -1.52 17.06
N ASP A 40 -5.86 -1.19 16.77
CA ASP A 40 -6.81 -2.10 16.13
C ASP A 40 -6.50 -2.25 14.63
N ARG A 41 -5.92 -1.22 14.02
CA ARG A 41 -5.55 -1.14 12.60
C ARG A 41 -4.27 -0.36 12.43
N VAL A 42 -3.43 -0.77 11.47
CA VAL A 42 -2.19 -0.05 11.15
C VAL A 42 -2.18 0.30 9.67
N LEU A 43 -1.93 1.56 9.39
CA LEU A 43 -1.68 2.05 8.03
C LEU A 43 -0.17 2.24 7.86
N PHE A 44 0.34 1.72 6.75
CA PHE A 44 1.74 1.87 6.34
C PHE A 44 1.80 2.58 4.99
N PRO A 45 1.46 3.89 4.97
CA PRO A 45 1.47 4.70 3.76
C PRO A 45 2.86 5.22 3.49
N GLY A 46 3.12 5.66 2.25
CA GLY A 46 4.31 6.42 2.00
C GLY A 46 4.41 7.04 0.62
N GLN A 47 5.21 8.07 0.58
CA GLN A 47 5.71 8.70 -0.63
C GLN A 47 7.21 8.93 -0.39
N GLY A 48 8.05 8.41 -1.25
CA GLY A 48 9.47 8.53 -1.10
C GLY A 48 10.19 7.53 -1.99
N GLU A 49 11.46 7.40 -1.77
CA GLU A 49 12.36 6.52 -2.48
C GLU A 49 12.69 5.32 -1.58
N ALA A 50 12.74 4.11 -2.16
CA ALA A 50 12.83 2.87 -1.39
C ALA A 50 14.08 2.79 -0.51
N SER A 51 15.26 3.20 -1.01
CA SER A 51 16.52 3.01 -0.29
C SER A 51 16.59 3.90 0.96
N SER A 52 16.27 5.18 0.84
CA SER A 52 16.28 6.11 1.97
C SER A 52 15.22 5.75 3.01
N THR A 53 14.06 5.28 2.54
CA THR A 53 12.98 4.83 3.42
C THR A 53 13.37 3.55 4.17
N MET A 54 13.94 2.56 3.50
CA MET A 54 14.38 1.32 4.16
C MET A 54 15.56 1.55 5.10
N ALA A 55 16.46 2.51 4.83
CA ALA A 55 17.51 2.90 5.76
C ALA A 55 16.91 3.35 7.09
N TYR A 56 15.92 4.26 7.05
CA TYR A 56 15.22 4.72 8.25
C TYR A 56 14.49 3.58 8.98
N ILE A 57 13.74 2.75 8.22
CA ILE A 57 12.97 1.63 8.76
C ILE A 57 13.88 0.64 9.50
N LYS A 58 15.04 0.30 8.94
CA LYS A 58 16.02 -0.61 9.55
C LYS A 58 16.70 0.01 10.76
N GLU A 59 17.07 1.29 10.70
CA GLU A 59 17.68 2.02 11.81
C GLU A 59 16.77 2.01 13.05
N HIS A 60 15.44 2.14 12.86
CA HIS A 60 14.45 2.16 13.93
C HIS A 60 13.81 0.78 14.18
N GLN A 61 14.31 -0.29 13.56
CA GLN A 61 13.79 -1.67 13.66
C GLN A 61 12.30 -1.81 13.32
N LEU A 62 11.75 -0.87 12.56
CA LEU A 62 10.34 -0.86 12.16
C LEU A 62 10.00 -2.04 11.23
N ASP A 63 10.94 -2.58 10.48
CA ASP A 63 10.78 -3.77 9.65
C ASP A 63 10.31 -4.98 10.48
N ARG A 64 10.96 -5.23 11.62
CA ARG A 64 10.59 -6.30 12.54
C ARG A 64 9.26 -6.02 13.23
N ILE A 65 9.08 -4.79 13.72
CA ILE A 65 7.84 -4.36 14.37
C ILE A 65 6.65 -4.57 13.44
N ILE A 66 6.77 -4.14 12.16
CA ILE A 66 5.69 -4.29 11.17
C ILE A 66 5.38 -5.76 10.93
N LEU A 67 6.38 -6.62 10.73
CA LEU A 67 6.19 -8.06 10.50
C LEU A 67 5.53 -8.78 11.68
N ASP A 68 5.74 -8.30 12.90
CA ASP A 68 5.19 -8.89 14.11
C ASP A 68 3.74 -8.46 14.42
N LEU A 69 3.19 -7.49 13.70
CA LEU A 69 1.82 -7.03 13.86
C LEU A 69 0.82 -8.15 13.56
N LYS A 70 -0.21 -8.28 14.38
CA LYS A 70 -1.25 -9.32 14.26
C LYS A 70 -2.59 -8.77 13.76
N GLN A 71 -2.85 -7.51 14.01
CA GLN A 71 -4.03 -6.79 13.52
C GLN A 71 -3.91 -6.48 12.01
N PRO A 72 -5.00 -6.10 11.34
CA PRO A 72 -4.94 -5.71 9.92
C PRO A 72 -3.97 -4.56 9.67
N VAL A 73 -3.12 -4.73 8.66
CA VAL A 73 -2.14 -3.73 8.19
C VAL A 73 -2.45 -3.40 6.72
N LEU A 74 -2.46 -2.12 6.36
CA LEU A 74 -2.63 -1.67 4.98
C LEU A 74 -1.40 -0.87 4.51
N GLY A 75 -0.61 -1.48 3.63
CA GLY A 75 0.44 -0.79 2.88
C GLY A 75 -0.14 0.04 1.73
N ILE A 76 0.30 1.30 1.56
CA ILE A 76 -0.19 2.18 0.48
C ILE A 76 0.99 2.68 -0.34
N CYS A 77 0.92 2.50 -1.65
CA CYS A 77 1.91 2.94 -2.64
C CYS A 77 3.30 2.36 -2.34
N ILE A 78 4.26 3.17 -1.89
CA ILE A 78 5.56 2.65 -1.49
C ILE A 78 5.45 1.65 -0.33
N GLY A 79 4.45 1.77 0.53
CA GLY A 79 4.19 0.78 1.59
C GLY A 79 3.94 -0.62 1.02
N GLN A 80 3.24 -0.76 -0.11
CA GLN A 80 3.13 -2.04 -0.81
C GLN A 80 4.49 -2.53 -1.29
N GLN A 81 5.29 -1.67 -1.90
CA GLN A 81 6.60 -2.03 -2.46
C GLN A 81 7.59 -2.43 -1.36
N LEU A 82 7.58 -1.72 -0.24
CA LEU A 82 8.46 -2.02 0.91
C LEU A 82 8.08 -3.33 1.63
N LEU A 83 6.83 -3.77 1.54
CA LEU A 83 6.41 -5.09 2.01
C LEU A 83 6.91 -6.23 1.10
N CYS A 84 7.36 -5.95 -0.11
CA CYS A 84 8.00 -6.93 -0.99
C CYS A 84 9.42 -7.27 -0.49
N LYS A 85 10.08 -8.25 -1.14
CA LYS A 85 11.41 -8.70 -0.76
C LYS A 85 12.51 -7.72 -1.17
N HIS A 86 12.40 -7.19 -2.38
CA HIS A 86 13.43 -6.35 -2.99
C HIS A 86 12.80 -5.35 -3.96
N SER A 87 13.46 -4.21 -4.14
CA SER A 87 13.07 -3.19 -5.13
C SER A 87 14.27 -2.81 -6.00
N GLU A 88 14.04 -2.72 -7.32
CA GLU A 88 15.00 -2.13 -8.25
C GLU A 88 15.29 -0.66 -7.94
N GLU A 89 14.39 0.03 -7.20
CA GLU A 89 14.62 1.40 -6.76
C GLU A 89 15.75 1.45 -5.74
N GLY A 90 16.89 2.00 -6.16
CA GLY A 90 18.09 2.05 -5.35
C GLY A 90 18.68 0.66 -5.00
N ASN A 91 18.30 -0.41 -5.75
CA ASN A 91 18.74 -1.79 -5.48
C ASN A 91 18.57 -2.16 -4.01
N THR A 92 17.34 -2.07 -3.49
CA THR A 92 17.04 -2.05 -2.05
C THR A 92 16.41 -3.35 -1.58
N ASP A 93 17.02 -3.98 -0.54
CA ASP A 93 16.36 -5.05 0.20
C ASP A 93 15.32 -4.48 1.15
N CYS A 94 14.07 -4.91 0.95
CA CYS A 94 12.90 -4.43 1.65
C CYS A 94 12.48 -5.36 2.81
N ILE A 95 11.24 -5.27 3.29
CA ILE A 95 10.75 -5.99 4.49
C ILE A 95 10.61 -7.51 4.24
N GLY A 96 10.25 -7.92 3.03
CA GLY A 96 10.26 -9.33 2.64
C GLY A 96 9.03 -10.15 3.02
N LEU A 97 7.91 -9.50 3.37
CA LEU A 97 6.63 -10.19 3.60
C LEU A 97 6.13 -10.93 2.34
N PHE A 98 6.15 -10.23 1.20
CA PHE A 98 5.87 -10.79 -0.11
C PHE A 98 7.20 -11.15 -0.79
N PRO A 99 7.48 -12.42 -1.12
CA PRO A 99 8.73 -12.82 -1.76
C PRO A 99 8.77 -12.44 -3.26
N MET A 100 8.57 -11.16 -3.53
CA MET A 100 8.47 -10.55 -4.85
C MET A 100 9.52 -9.47 -5.02
N GLU A 101 9.94 -9.23 -6.26
CA GLU A 101 10.84 -8.16 -6.64
C GLU A 101 10.04 -7.03 -7.32
N VAL A 102 10.09 -5.85 -6.76
CA VAL A 102 9.52 -4.64 -7.33
C VAL A 102 10.40 -4.18 -8.50
N LYS A 103 9.80 -3.96 -9.67
CA LYS A 103 10.48 -3.63 -10.91
C LYS A 103 10.13 -2.23 -11.39
N ARG A 104 11.02 -1.62 -12.14
CA ARG A 104 10.77 -0.33 -12.79
C ARG A 104 10.01 -0.53 -14.09
N PHE A 105 9.00 0.30 -14.36
CA PHE A 105 8.36 0.33 -15.66
C PHE A 105 9.36 0.67 -16.77
N GLN A 106 9.27 -0.08 -17.85
CA GLN A 106 10.05 0.16 -19.06
C GLN A 106 9.10 0.70 -20.13
N PRO A 107 9.22 2.00 -20.52
CA PRO A 107 8.41 2.55 -21.60
C PRO A 107 8.59 1.76 -22.88
N THR A 108 7.47 1.43 -23.55
CA THR A 108 7.47 0.73 -24.83
C THR A 108 7.21 1.67 -26.00
N CYS A 109 6.67 2.85 -25.71
CA CYS A 109 6.42 3.91 -26.70
C CYS A 109 6.58 5.30 -26.05
N HIS A 110 6.52 6.35 -26.86
CA HIS A 110 6.70 7.73 -26.37
C HIS A 110 5.58 8.21 -25.44
N GLU A 111 4.40 7.62 -25.54
CA GLU A 111 3.22 7.93 -24.72
C GLU A 111 3.33 7.36 -23.32
N ASP A 112 4.10 6.29 -23.13
CA ASP A 112 4.35 5.68 -21.84
C ASP A 112 5.25 6.58 -20.99
N LYS A 113 4.67 7.22 -19.99
CA LYS A 113 5.41 8.10 -19.07
C LYS A 113 5.77 7.36 -17.79
N VAL A 114 7.00 7.52 -17.32
CA VAL A 114 7.44 7.05 -16.00
C VAL A 114 7.88 8.26 -15.21
N PRO A 115 7.22 8.55 -14.07
CA PRO A 115 6.18 7.75 -13.39
C PRO A 115 4.84 7.69 -14.13
N ALA A 116 4.13 6.56 -13.96
CA ALA A 116 2.71 6.42 -14.31
C ALA A 116 1.89 7.26 -13.34
N ILE A 117 1.23 8.31 -13.84
CA ILE A 117 0.45 9.24 -13.04
C ILE A 117 -0.95 9.35 -13.61
N GLY A 118 -1.96 9.15 -12.79
CA GLY A 118 -3.35 9.37 -13.17
C GLY A 118 -4.31 8.30 -12.69
N TRP A 119 -5.54 8.41 -13.19
CA TRP A 119 -6.60 7.46 -12.91
C TRP A 119 -6.47 6.26 -13.83
N ASN A 120 -6.58 5.07 -13.26
CA ASN A 120 -6.58 3.84 -14.02
C ASN A 120 -7.59 2.86 -13.42
N ARG A 121 -8.10 1.98 -14.28
CA ARG A 121 -9.00 0.90 -13.91
C ARG A 121 -8.22 -0.20 -13.22
N ILE A 122 -8.83 -0.82 -12.20
CA ILE A 122 -8.35 -2.08 -11.65
C ILE A 122 -9.33 -3.20 -11.98
N GLU A 123 -8.80 -4.39 -12.13
CA GLU A 123 -9.53 -5.64 -12.33
C GLU A 123 -9.41 -6.45 -11.04
N LEU A 124 -10.56 -6.78 -10.45
CA LEU A 124 -10.60 -7.54 -9.21
C LEU A 124 -10.26 -9.00 -9.49
N GLY A 125 -9.56 -9.65 -8.57
CA GLY A 125 -9.29 -11.09 -8.65
C GLY A 125 -10.56 -11.91 -8.47
N ASP A 126 -10.50 -13.18 -8.88
CA ASP A 126 -11.63 -14.12 -8.80
C ASP A 126 -12.03 -14.46 -7.36
N GLU A 127 -11.07 -14.46 -6.46
CA GLU A 127 -11.30 -14.76 -5.04
C GLU A 127 -11.82 -13.51 -4.29
N PRO A 128 -12.93 -13.63 -3.56
CA PRO A 128 -13.46 -12.52 -2.78
C PRO A 128 -12.46 -12.00 -1.74
N CYS A 129 -12.25 -10.69 -1.72
CA CYS A 129 -11.40 -10.06 -0.72
C CYS A 129 -12.17 -8.95 0.01
N LYS A 130 -12.21 -9.02 1.35
CA LYS A 130 -12.95 -8.06 2.20
C LYS A 130 -12.54 -6.61 1.89
N LEU A 131 -11.26 -6.34 1.61
CA LEU A 131 -10.77 -5.00 1.27
C LEU A 131 -11.45 -4.39 0.05
N LEU A 132 -11.81 -5.21 -0.93
CA LEU A 132 -12.32 -4.77 -2.25
C LEU A 132 -13.85 -4.95 -2.39
N ASN A 133 -14.55 -5.29 -1.30
CA ASN A 133 -16.00 -5.48 -1.34
C ASN A 133 -16.74 -4.21 -1.75
N GLY A 134 -17.76 -4.38 -2.62
CA GLY A 134 -18.67 -3.31 -3.00
C GLY A 134 -18.13 -2.28 -3.98
N LEU A 135 -16.98 -2.54 -4.62
CA LEU A 135 -16.34 -1.60 -5.56
C LEU A 135 -16.96 -1.59 -6.97
N GLY A 136 -17.85 -2.56 -7.29
CA GLY A 136 -18.38 -2.75 -8.65
C GLY A 136 -17.39 -3.46 -9.57
N GLU A 137 -17.76 -3.61 -10.85
CA GLU A 137 -17.02 -4.45 -11.82
C GLU A 137 -15.73 -3.81 -12.36
N SER A 138 -15.59 -2.50 -12.31
CA SER A 138 -14.49 -1.79 -12.97
C SER A 138 -14.13 -0.50 -12.25
N PRO A 139 -13.66 -0.61 -11.01
CA PRO A 139 -13.36 0.58 -10.23
C PRO A 139 -12.13 1.32 -10.76
N TYR A 140 -12.22 2.67 -10.79
CA TYR A 140 -11.10 3.55 -11.11
C TYR A 140 -10.46 4.09 -9.85
N VAL A 141 -9.13 4.07 -9.82
CA VAL A 141 -8.32 4.53 -8.68
C VAL A 141 -7.14 5.37 -9.18
N TYR A 142 -6.54 6.15 -8.29
CA TYR A 142 -5.45 7.06 -8.62
C TYR A 142 -4.08 6.45 -8.34
N PHE A 143 -3.22 6.44 -9.35
CA PHE A 143 -1.85 5.96 -9.28
C PHE A 143 -0.83 7.10 -9.46
N ILE A 144 0.32 6.96 -8.80
CA ILE A 144 1.52 7.75 -9.05
C ILE A 144 2.73 6.91 -8.63
N HIS A 145 3.35 6.22 -9.58
CA HIS A 145 4.49 5.33 -9.29
C HIS A 145 5.34 5.04 -10.54
N SER A 146 6.63 4.80 -10.31
CA SER A 146 7.60 4.39 -11.33
C SER A 146 7.92 2.91 -11.27
N TYR A 147 7.61 2.27 -10.14
CA TYR A 147 7.92 0.88 -9.86
C TYR A 147 6.65 0.13 -9.51
N TYR A 148 6.62 -1.18 -9.75
CA TYR A 148 5.47 -2.04 -9.56
C TYR A 148 5.85 -3.42 -9.03
N ALA A 149 4.97 -4.06 -8.29
CA ALA A 149 5.04 -5.48 -7.95
C ALA A 149 4.41 -6.31 -9.08
N PRO A 150 5.10 -7.33 -9.62
CA PRO A 150 4.53 -8.23 -10.63
C PRO A 150 3.28 -8.96 -10.12
N VAL A 151 2.46 -9.45 -11.04
CA VAL A 151 1.32 -10.32 -10.69
C VAL A 151 1.82 -11.62 -10.06
N SER A 152 1.17 -12.06 -9.00
CA SER A 152 1.55 -13.23 -8.21
C SER A 152 0.33 -13.88 -7.54
N GLN A 153 0.53 -14.97 -6.81
CA GLN A 153 -0.52 -15.64 -6.04
C GLN A 153 -1.12 -14.79 -4.91
N TRP A 154 -0.49 -13.70 -4.50
CA TRP A 154 -0.98 -12.77 -3.49
C TRP A 154 -1.73 -11.57 -4.09
N THR A 155 -1.85 -11.52 -5.41
CA THR A 155 -2.52 -10.42 -6.13
C THR A 155 -4.04 -10.57 -5.99
N ILE A 156 -4.69 -9.57 -5.41
CA ILE A 156 -6.14 -9.51 -5.24
C ILE A 156 -6.81 -8.53 -6.21
N ALA A 157 -6.03 -7.67 -6.86
CA ALA A 157 -6.45 -6.85 -7.98
C ALA A 157 -5.26 -6.54 -8.88
N THR A 158 -5.52 -6.45 -10.18
CA THR A 158 -4.53 -6.07 -11.19
C THR A 158 -4.87 -4.73 -11.81
N ALA A 159 -3.88 -4.07 -12.38
CA ALA A 159 -4.03 -2.97 -13.32
C ALA A 159 -3.05 -3.16 -14.47
N ASN A 160 -3.29 -2.44 -15.56
CA ASN A 160 -2.43 -2.52 -16.74
C ASN A 160 -1.83 -1.14 -17.04
N TYR A 161 -0.51 -1.08 -17.08
CA TYR A 161 0.26 0.06 -17.58
C TYR A 161 1.54 -0.47 -18.20
N THR A 162 1.69 -0.39 -19.52
CA THR A 162 2.72 -1.09 -20.31
C THR A 162 2.67 -2.61 -20.19
N LEU A 163 2.32 -3.12 -19.02
CA LEU A 163 2.15 -4.54 -18.69
C LEU A 163 1.18 -4.68 -17.49
N PRO A 164 0.61 -5.87 -17.27
CA PRO A 164 -0.17 -6.15 -16.06
C PRO A 164 0.72 -6.16 -14.80
N PHE A 165 0.22 -5.56 -13.70
CA PHE A 165 0.89 -5.52 -12.42
C PHE A 165 -0.09 -5.66 -11.24
N SER A 166 0.42 -5.94 -10.04
CA SER A 166 -0.38 -6.04 -8.82
C SER A 166 -0.82 -4.67 -8.35
N ALA A 167 -2.08 -4.33 -8.59
CA ALA A 167 -2.70 -3.12 -8.06
C ALA A 167 -2.97 -3.24 -6.55
N ALA A 168 -3.28 -4.45 -6.08
CA ALA A 168 -3.43 -4.75 -4.67
C ALA A 168 -2.95 -6.18 -4.33
N LEU A 169 -2.43 -6.34 -3.13
CA LEU A 169 -1.90 -7.58 -2.58
C LEU A 169 -2.56 -7.92 -1.24
N HIS A 170 -2.64 -9.22 -0.94
CA HIS A 170 -3.10 -9.71 0.36
C HIS A 170 -2.31 -10.95 0.78
N LYS A 171 -1.88 -10.98 2.04
CA LYS A 171 -1.30 -12.14 2.70
C LYS A 171 -1.55 -12.04 4.19
N ASP A 172 -2.19 -13.06 4.77
CA ASP A 172 -2.52 -13.12 6.20
C ASP A 172 -3.30 -11.86 6.66
N ASN A 173 -2.78 -11.12 7.63
CA ASN A 173 -3.34 -9.86 8.11
C ASN A 173 -2.87 -8.62 7.33
N PHE A 174 -2.04 -8.79 6.29
CA PHE A 174 -1.48 -7.69 5.50
C PHE A 174 -2.22 -7.52 4.18
N TYR A 175 -2.70 -6.31 3.98
CA TYR A 175 -3.24 -5.81 2.74
C TYR A 175 -2.33 -4.72 2.19
N ALA A 176 -2.29 -4.57 0.88
CA ALA A 176 -1.52 -3.49 0.28
C ALA A 176 -2.14 -3.02 -1.05
N THR A 177 -2.00 -1.73 -1.35
CA THR A 177 -2.45 -1.11 -2.61
C THR A 177 -1.32 -0.31 -3.24
N GLN A 178 -1.10 -0.47 -4.54
CA GLN A 178 -0.18 0.38 -5.30
C GLN A 178 -0.77 1.77 -5.55
N PHE A 179 -2.08 1.83 -5.70
CA PHE A 179 -2.80 3.10 -5.83
C PHE A 179 -2.98 3.76 -4.46
N HIS A 180 -3.39 5.01 -4.51
CA HIS A 180 -3.67 5.83 -3.34
C HIS A 180 -5.17 5.84 -3.03
N PRO A 181 -5.70 5.02 -2.11
CA PRO A 181 -7.12 5.05 -1.77
C PRO A 181 -7.53 6.42 -1.23
N GLU A 182 -6.67 7.12 -0.49
CA GLU A 182 -6.93 8.47 0.04
C GLU A 182 -7.10 9.54 -1.05
N LYS A 183 -6.72 9.22 -2.31
CA LYS A 183 -6.86 10.08 -3.50
C LYS A 183 -7.84 9.53 -4.54
N SER A 184 -8.47 8.39 -4.27
CA SER A 184 -9.29 7.64 -5.23
C SER A 184 -10.79 7.90 -5.09
N GLY A 185 -11.19 9.05 -4.54
CA GLY A 185 -12.58 9.46 -4.44
C GLY A 185 -13.44 8.46 -3.66
N LYS A 186 -14.67 8.21 -4.14
CA LYS A 186 -15.61 7.29 -3.47
C LYS A 186 -15.14 5.83 -3.44
N VAL A 187 -14.43 5.39 -4.49
CA VAL A 187 -13.85 4.03 -4.52
C VAL A 187 -12.81 3.88 -3.42
N GLY A 188 -11.91 4.85 -3.31
CA GLY A 188 -10.89 4.84 -2.26
C GLY A 188 -11.47 4.97 -0.86
N GLU A 189 -12.50 5.78 -0.68
CA GLU A 189 -13.23 5.89 0.59
C GLU A 189 -13.87 4.56 0.99
N GLN A 190 -14.48 3.84 0.04
CA GLN A 190 -15.03 2.50 0.29
C GLN A 190 -13.94 1.51 0.69
N ILE A 191 -12.77 1.53 0.03
CA ILE A 191 -11.64 0.66 0.37
C ILE A 191 -11.13 0.93 1.80
N LEU A 192 -10.97 2.20 2.16
CA LEU A 192 -10.55 2.57 3.52
C LEU A 192 -11.61 2.18 4.56
N LYS A 193 -12.89 2.33 4.25
CA LYS A 193 -13.99 1.88 5.10
C LYS A 193 -13.97 0.36 5.26
N ASN A 194 -13.86 -0.38 4.16
CA ASN A 194 -13.72 -1.84 4.22
C ASN A 194 -12.55 -2.26 5.10
N PHE A 195 -11.39 -1.61 4.94
CA PHE A 195 -10.21 -1.89 5.78
C PHE A 195 -10.49 -1.69 7.27
N MET A 196 -11.26 -0.68 7.63
CA MET A 196 -11.65 -0.43 9.03
C MET A 196 -12.58 -1.53 9.59
N GLU A 197 -13.33 -2.20 8.72
CA GLU A 197 -14.32 -3.23 9.05
C GLU A 197 -13.78 -4.67 8.94
N ILE A 198 -12.50 -4.88 8.53
CA ILE A 198 -11.91 -6.22 8.43
C ILE A 198 -11.76 -6.84 9.81
N ASP A 199 -12.39 -7.98 10.02
CA ASP A 199 -12.17 -8.87 11.15
C ASP A 199 -11.30 -10.06 10.71
N LEU A 200 -10.26 -10.37 11.50
CA LEU A 200 -9.33 -11.47 11.30
C LEU A 200 -9.83 -12.76 11.94
#